data_3d65f7922ce7e5f4b8670d420ee40fb9
#
_entry.id   3d65f7922ce7e5f4b8670d420ee40fb9
#
_cell.length_a   1.000
_cell.length_b   1.000
_cell.length_c   1.000
_cell.angle_alpha   90.00
_cell.angle_beta   90.00
_cell.angle_gamma   90.00
#
_symmetry.space_group_name_H-M   'P 1'
#
loop_
_entity.id
_entity.type
_entity.pdbx_description
1 polymer ?
#
loop_
_entity_poly.entity_id
_entity_poly.type
_entity_poly.pdbx_seq_one_letter_code
_entity_poly.pdbx_strand_id
1 'polypeptide(L)'
;MSATITLLDKVGELVARQLSRTTSGYEPYAAARPELVAMTIRPADVLLVEGARSKINSAIRYLTQSTWSHAAMYVGLGAGLGERNGEPLVLVEAELGQGVIASPLSKYDTFNTRICRPVGLTPEDRANVVRYVSERIGYAYDLKNIIDLMRFFLPNPPVPARWRRRMIALGSGEPTRAICSSLIAQAFESVGYPILPEVRRVDKESRREILHIRHHSLFTPRDFDVSPFFAVVKPTIETGFDYKNMQWDRRPAPEPDNTG
;
A
#
# COMPACT_ATOMS: atom_id res chain seq x y z
N MET A 1 -30.81 7.90 8.21
CA MET A 1 -30.83 6.72 9.10
C MET A 1 -29.53 6.78 9.91
N SER A 2 -29.62 7.08 11.22
CA SER A 2 -28.46 7.24 12.10
C SER A 2 -27.89 5.86 12.41
N ALA A 3 -26.71 5.55 11.93
CA ALA A 3 -26.01 4.31 12.26
C ALA A 3 -25.64 4.35 13.75
N THR A 4 -26.19 3.44 14.52
CA THR A 4 -25.84 3.27 15.94
C THR A 4 -24.40 2.78 16.00
N ILE A 5 -23.47 3.68 16.35
CA ILE A 5 -22.07 3.32 16.58
C ILE A 5 -22.04 2.36 17.77
N THR A 6 -21.66 1.11 17.53
CA THR A 6 -21.59 0.09 18.59
C THR A 6 -20.37 0.33 19.48
N LEU A 7 -20.43 -0.17 20.74
CA LEU A 7 -19.28 -0.11 21.66
C LEU A 7 -18.01 -0.73 21.02
N LEU A 8 -18.18 -1.76 20.20
CA LEU A 8 -17.12 -2.41 19.44
C LEU A 8 -16.46 -1.47 18.43
N ASP A 9 -17.24 -0.59 17.78
CA ASP A 9 -16.70 0.39 16.81
C ASP A 9 -15.82 1.40 17.52
N LYS A 10 -16.23 1.91 18.68
CA LYS A 10 -15.43 2.85 19.50
C LYS A 10 -14.14 2.21 20.02
N VAL A 11 -14.20 0.95 20.45
CA VAL A 11 -13.01 0.20 20.89
C VAL A 11 -12.09 -0.02 19.70
N GLY A 12 -12.61 -0.39 18.52
CA GLY A 12 -11.85 -0.56 17.29
C GLY A 12 -11.14 0.72 16.87
N GLU A 13 -11.80 1.88 16.91
CA GLU A 13 -11.19 3.18 16.63
C GLU A 13 -10.09 3.55 17.63
N LEU A 14 -10.31 3.32 18.93
CA LEU A 14 -9.31 3.63 19.95
C LEU A 14 -8.04 2.80 19.73
N VAL A 15 -8.23 1.53 19.45
CA VAL A 15 -7.13 0.59 19.17
C VAL A 15 -6.43 0.96 17.88
N ALA A 16 -7.17 1.27 16.82
CA ALA A 16 -6.61 1.73 15.55
C ALA A 16 -5.73 2.97 15.75
N ARG A 17 -6.22 3.96 16.50
CA ARG A 17 -5.43 5.16 16.88
C ARG A 17 -4.16 4.82 17.65
N GLN A 18 -4.24 3.90 18.61
CA GLN A 18 -3.08 3.52 19.44
C GLN A 18 -2.01 2.78 18.62
N LEU A 19 -2.44 1.91 17.70
CA LEU A 19 -1.54 1.13 16.86
C LEU A 19 -0.94 1.94 15.70
N SER A 20 -1.65 2.97 15.24
CA SER A 20 -1.20 3.89 14.18
C SER A 20 -0.32 5.03 14.70
N ARG A 21 -0.13 5.17 16.03
CA ARG A 21 0.76 6.19 16.58
C ARG A 21 2.17 6.01 16.05
N THR A 22 2.69 7.05 15.40
CA THR A 22 4.05 7.09 14.87
C THR A 22 5.03 7.31 16.02
N THR A 23 6.13 6.56 15.98
CA THR A 23 7.28 6.83 16.85
C THR A 23 8.10 7.94 16.18
N SER A 24 8.53 8.95 16.93
CA SER A 24 9.43 9.99 16.45
C SER A 24 10.73 9.40 15.94
N GLY A 25 11.30 9.97 14.85
CA GLY A 25 12.62 9.59 14.32
C GLY A 25 12.59 8.78 13.03
N TYR A 26 11.52 8.87 12.22
CA TYR A 26 11.56 8.37 10.85
C TYR A 26 12.28 9.40 9.96
N GLU A 27 13.43 9.02 9.43
CA GLU A 27 14.12 9.75 8.37
C GLU A 27 14.16 8.87 7.11
N PRO A 28 13.59 9.34 5.99
CA PRO A 28 13.63 8.59 4.75
C PRO A 28 15.06 8.56 4.21
N TYR A 29 15.55 7.39 3.78
CA TYR A 29 16.90 7.24 3.20
C TYR A 29 17.09 8.04 1.90
N ALA A 30 16.03 8.19 1.13
CA ALA A 30 16.06 8.85 -0.16
C ALA A 30 14.64 9.23 -0.59
N ALA A 31 14.03 10.18 0.08
CA ALA A 31 12.76 10.71 -0.41
C ALA A 31 12.95 11.27 -1.81
N ALA A 32 12.16 10.77 -2.78
CA ALA A 32 12.12 11.40 -4.08
C ALA A 32 11.62 12.83 -3.90
N ARG A 33 12.21 13.80 -4.60
CA ARG A 33 11.74 15.18 -4.52
C ARG A 33 10.26 15.25 -4.91
N PRO A 34 9.38 15.85 -4.08
CA PRO A 34 7.93 15.86 -4.29
C PRO A 34 7.52 16.38 -5.66
N GLU A 35 8.25 17.40 -6.16
CA GLU A 35 7.98 18.00 -7.48
C GLU A 35 8.19 16.98 -8.61
N LEU A 36 9.24 16.16 -8.51
CA LEU A 36 9.51 15.13 -9.51
C LEU A 36 8.48 14.00 -9.46
N VAL A 37 8.00 13.64 -8.26
CA VAL A 37 6.91 12.67 -8.10
C VAL A 37 5.65 13.22 -8.77
N ALA A 38 5.28 14.46 -8.48
CA ALA A 38 4.09 15.12 -9.04
C ALA A 38 4.14 15.23 -10.58
N MET A 39 5.32 15.49 -11.15
CA MET A 39 5.52 15.57 -12.61
C MET A 39 5.47 14.20 -13.30
N THR A 40 5.74 13.13 -12.57
CA THR A 40 5.95 11.79 -13.14
C THR A 40 4.73 10.90 -12.99
N ILE A 41 4.01 11.01 -11.86
CA ILE A 41 2.89 10.13 -11.51
C ILE A 41 1.70 10.33 -12.47
N ARG A 42 1.03 9.25 -12.82
CA ARG A 42 -0.09 9.23 -13.79
C ARG A 42 -1.30 8.51 -13.21
N PRO A 43 -2.53 8.83 -13.66
CA PRO A 43 -3.73 8.12 -13.25
C PRO A 43 -3.59 6.58 -13.40
N ALA A 44 -4.06 5.84 -12.39
CA ALA A 44 -3.92 4.40 -12.17
C ALA A 44 -2.50 3.93 -11.79
N ASP A 45 -1.52 4.84 -11.59
CA ASP A 45 -0.27 4.44 -10.92
C ASP A 45 -0.57 4.11 -9.45
N VAL A 46 0.12 3.10 -8.94
CA VAL A 46 0.09 2.73 -7.52
C VAL A 46 1.30 3.37 -6.84
N LEU A 47 1.04 4.24 -5.87
CA LEU A 47 2.05 4.84 -5.02
C LEU A 47 2.26 3.94 -3.80
N LEU A 48 3.38 3.27 -3.74
CA LEU A 48 3.82 2.53 -2.56
C LEU A 48 4.50 3.47 -1.59
N VAL A 49 4.24 3.28 -0.30
CA VAL A 49 4.77 4.13 0.76
C VAL A 49 5.44 3.28 1.82
N GLU A 50 6.65 3.66 2.19
CA GLU A 50 7.26 3.21 3.43
C GLU A 50 6.68 4.04 4.57
N GLY A 51 5.61 3.55 5.19
CA GLY A 51 4.94 4.26 6.27
C GLY A 51 5.86 4.48 7.47
N ALA A 52 5.63 5.58 8.18
CA ALA A 52 6.34 5.90 9.41
C ALA A 52 6.32 4.74 10.42
N ARG A 53 7.29 4.71 11.32
CA ARG A 53 7.41 3.65 12.34
C ARG A 53 6.19 3.64 13.26
N SER A 54 5.20 2.82 12.91
CA SER A 54 4.10 2.42 13.79
C SER A 54 4.15 0.92 14.00
N LYS A 55 3.48 0.44 15.05
CA LYS A 55 3.43 -1.02 15.31
C LYS A 55 2.82 -1.77 14.14
N ILE A 56 1.77 -1.21 13.52
CA ILE A 56 1.11 -1.80 12.35
C ILE A 56 2.05 -1.84 11.15
N ASN A 57 2.66 -0.72 10.79
CA ASN A 57 3.58 -0.65 9.65
C ASN A 57 4.77 -1.60 9.84
N SER A 58 5.29 -1.71 11.07
CA SER A 58 6.36 -2.65 11.39
C SER A 58 5.92 -4.10 11.23
N ALA A 59 4.69 -4.45 11.63
CA ALA A 59 4.16 -5.80 11.44
C ALA A 59 3.93 -6.11 9.96
N ILE A 60 3.33 -5.21 9.19
CA ILE A 60 3.14 -5.38 7.75
C ILE A 60 4.49 -5.64 7.07
N ARG A 61 5.50 -4.80 7.33
CA ARG A 61 6.84 -4.96 6.76
C ARG A 61 7.47 -6.30 7.12
N TYR A 62 7.38 -6.69 8.39
CA TYR A 62 7.93 -7.97 8.86
C TYR A 62 7.24 -9.17 8.19
N LEU A 63 5.91 -9.16 8.11
CA LEU A 63 5.13 -10.26 7.54
C LEU A 63 5.28 -10.36 6.02
N THR A 64 5.32 -9.23 5.33
CA THR A 64 5.47 -9.19 3.86
C THR A 64 6.93 -9.28 3.41
N GLN A 65 7.90 -9.22 4.35
CA GLN A 65 9.33 -9.15 4.05
C GLN A 65 9.63 -8.02 3.05
N SER A 66 9.04 -6.85 3.27
CA SER A 66 9.08 -5.71 2.37
C SER A 66 9.28 -4.41 3.13
N THR A 67 9.81 -3.41 2.45
CA THR A 67 9.88 -2.03 2.93
C THR A 67 8.51 -1.36 2.91
N TRP A 68 7.65 -1.75 1.97
CA TRP A 68 6.37 -1.11 1.73
C TRP A 68 5.32 -1.57 2.73
N SER A 69 4.70 -0.62 3.42
CA SER A 69 3.64 -0.88 4.40
C SER A 69 2.30 -0.30 4.01
N HIS A 70 2.25 0.54 2.97
CA HIS A 70 1.03 1.17 2.49
C HIS A 70 1.04 1.32 0.97
N ALA A 71 -0.17 1.45 0.39
CA ALA A 71 -0.38 1.71 -1.02
C ALA A 71 -1.56 2.66 -1.22
N ALA A 72 -1.42 3.61 -2.13
CA ALA A 72 -2.46 4.51 -2.58
C ALA A 72 -2.53 4.49 -4.12
N MET A 73 -3.72 4.71 -4.69
CA MET A 73 -3.87 4.85 -6.13
C MET A 73 -3.93 6.33 -6.49
N TYR A 74 -3.10 6.74 -7.44
CA TYR A 74 -3.19 8.08 -8.01
C TYR A 74 -4.32 8.11 -9.05
N VAL A 75 -5.28 8.99 -8.82
CA VAL A 75 -6.47 9.15 -9.69
C VAL A 75 -6.39 10.41 -10.56
N GLY A 76 -5.49 11.33 -10.22
CA GLY A 76 -5.30 12.59 -10.94
C GLY A 76 -6.38 13.62 -10.69
N LEU A 77 -6.13 14.84 -11.19
CA LEU A 77 -7.06 15.98 -11.07
C LEU A 77 -8.38 15.72 -11.78
N GLY A 78 -8.35 14.95 -12.89
CA GLY A 78 -9.54 14.64 -13.70
C GLY A 78 -10.59 13.79 -12.97
N ALA A 79 -10.26 13.19 -11.81
CA ALA A 79 -11.24 12.48 -11.01
C ALA A 79 -12.22 13.40 -10.26
N GLY A 80 -11.91 14.71 -10.16
CA GLY A 80 -12.82 15.70 -9.58
C GLY A 80 -13.14 15.50 -8.09
N LEU A 81 -12.20 14.99 -7.31
CA LEU A 81 -12.42 14.67 -5.89
C LEU A 81 -12.44 15.90 -4.97
N GLY A 82 -12.26 17.10 -5.53
CA GLY A 82 -12.21 18.35 -4.77
C GLY A 82 -10.86 18.61 -4.13
N GLU A 83 -10.87 19.47 -3.11
CA GLU A 83 -9.66 19.95 -2.43
C GLU A 83 -9.80 19.85 -0.91
N ARG A 84 -8.67 19.77 -0.23
CA ARG A 84 -8.57 19.87 1.22
C ARG A 84 -7.45 20.83 1.59
N ASN A 85 -7.78 21.90 2.34
CA ASN A 85 -6.84 22.96 2.73
C ASN A 85 -6.15 23.64 1.53
N GLY A 86 -6.85 23.77 0.39
CA GLY A 86 -6.29 24.35 -0.83
C GLY A 86 -5.43 23.42 -1.67
N GLU A 87 -5.33 22.13 -1.31
CA GLU A 87 -4.60 21.13 -2.06
C GLU A 87 -5.55 20.13 -2.74
N PRO A 88 -5.34 19.80 -4.02
CA PRO A 88 -6.21 18.87 -4.74
C PRO A 88 -6.09 17.46 -4.18
N LEU A 89 -7.24 16.78 -4.05
CA LEU A 89 -7.31 15.37 -3.67
C LEU A 89 -7.11 14.52 -4.90
N VAL A 90 -5.98 13.83 -4.97
CA VAL A 90 -5.53 13.10 -6.17
C VAL A 90 -5.15 11.65 -5.89
N LEU A 91 -5.14 11.25 -4.62
CA LEU A 91 -4.92 9.87 -4.18
C LEU A 91 -6.21 9.29 -3.61
N VAL A 92 -6.46 8.02 -3.86
CA VAL A 92 -7.47 7.21 -3.18
C VAL A 92 -6.77 6.07 -2.45
N GLU A 93 -7.07 5.92 -1.19
CA GLU A 93 -6.45 4.95 -0.31
C GLU A 93 -7.41 4.43 0.75
N ALA A 94 -7.12 3.27 1.31
CA ALA A 94 -7.88 2.74 2.43
C ALA A 94 -7.04 2.87 3.70
N GLU A 95 -7.54 3.61 4.67
CA GLU A 95 -6.92 3.81 5.97
C GLU A 95 -7.66 3.12 7.09
N LEU A 96 -6.88 2.61 8.03
CA LEU A 96 -7.41 1.96 9.21
C LEU A 96 -8.21 2.94 10.07
N GLY A 97 -9.48 2.60 10.35
CA GLY A 97 -10.38 3.44 11.15
C GLY A 97 -11.05 4.58 10.39
N GLN A 98 -10.61 4.91 9.18
CA GLN A 98 -11.23 5.94 8.33
C GLN A 98 -11.94 5.36 7.10
N GLY A 99 -11.61 4.11 6.72
CA GLY A 99 -12.12 3.50 5.50
C GLY A 99 -11.42 4.01 4.24
N VAL A 100 -12.14 4.08 3.13
CA VAL A 100 -11.64 4.60 1.86
C VAL A 100 -11.73 6.11 1.84
N ILE A 101 -10.59 6.77 1.69
CA ILE A 101 -10.48 8.23 1.72
C ILE A 101 -9.77 8.78 0.49
N ALA A 102 -10.03 10.05 0.19
CA ALA A 102 -9.23 10.83 -0.75
C ALA A 102 -8.18 11.67 0.00
N SER A 103 -6.97 11.75 -0.55
CA SER A 103 -5.84 12.47 0.05
C SER A 103 -5.08 13.30 -0.98
N PRO A 104 -4.43 14.40 -0.58
CA PRO A 104 -3.50 15.11 -1.43
C PRO A 104 -2.19 14.33 -1.58
N LEU A 105 -1.45 14.59 -2.66
CA LEU A 105 -0.15 13.94 -2.90
C LEU A 105 0.90 14.36 -1.84
N SER A 106 0.84 15.61 -1.38
CA SER A 106 1.74 16.18 -0.35
C SER A 106 1.75 15.41 0.98
N LYS A 107 0.70 14.65 1.25
CA LYS A 107 0.64 13.74 2.41
C LYS A 107 1.89 12.85 2.53
N TYR A 108 2.53 12.55 1.40
CA TYR A 108 3.65 11.62 1.32
C TYR A 108 5.00 12.27 0.96
N ASP A 109 5.10 13.60 0.99
CA ASP A 109 6.31 14.35 0.62
C ASP A 109 7.54 13.99 1.46
N THR A 110 7.32 13.61 2.72
CA THR A 110 8.38 13.25 3.67
C THR A 110 8.58 11.74 3.80
N PHE A 111 8.03 10.95 2.89
CA PHE A 111 8.13 9.49 2.94
C PHE A 111 8.94 8.94 1.78
N ASN A 112 9.57 7.78 1.99
CA ASN A 112 10.04 7.00 0.87
C ASN A 112 8.84 6.47 0.10
N THR A 113 8.81 6.77 -1.19
CA THR A 113 7.73 6.34 -2.09
C THR A 113 8.27 5.64 -3.32
N ARG A 114 7.43 4.83 -3.94
CA ARG A 114 7.71 4.17 -5.22
C ARG A 114 6.46 4.17 -6.08
N ILE A 115 6.63 4.58 -7.32
CA ILE A 115 5.56 4.54 -8.31
C ILE A 115 5.63 3.19 -9.03
N CYS A 116 4.54 2.42 -8.97
CA CYS A 116 4.34 1.20 -9.75
C CYS A 116 3.29 1.47 -10.82
N ARG A 117 3.70 1.45 -12.08
CA ARG A 117 2.86 1.80 -13.25
C ARG A 117 2.38 0.55 -13.97
N PRO A 118 1.06 0.34 -14.13
CA PRO A 118 0.54 -0.77 -14.92
C PRO A 118 0.96 -0.61 -16.38
N VAL A 119 1.58 -1.66 -16.95
CA VAL A 119 2.08 -1.67 -18.34
C VAL A 119 0.99 -2.16 -19.28
N GLY A 120 0.77 -1.44 -20.38
CA GLY A 120 -0.20 -1.85 -21.39
C GLY A 120 -1.67 -1.68 -21.01
N LEU A 121 -1.97 -1.04 -19.88
CA LEU A 121 -3.35 -0.71 -19.49
C LEU A 121 -3.95 0.27 -20.50
N THR A 122 -5.10 -0.08 -21.10
CA THR A 122 -5.77 0.79 -22.08
C THR A 122 -6.27 2.08 -21.43
N PRO A 123 -6.47 3.15 -22.20
CA PRO A 123 -7.07 4.38 -21.66
C PRO A 123 -8.46 4.16 -21.04
N GLU A 124 -9.28 3.28 -21.62
CA GLU A 124 -10.59 2.91 -21.11
C GLU A 124 -10.49 2.17 -19.76
N ASP A 125 -9.65 1.13 -19.69
CA ASP A 125 -9.46 0.38 -18.46
C ASP A 125 -8.85 1.25 -17.36
N ARG A 126 -7.94 2.17 -17.72
CA ARG A 126 -7.41 3.16 -16.78
C ARG A 126 -8.52 4.01 -16.18
N ALA A 127 -9.42 4.52 -17.01
CA ALA A 127 -10.57 5.30 -16.54
C ALA A 127 -11.50 4.46 -15.65
N ASN A 128 -11.71 3.19 -16.00
CA ASN A 128 -12.52 2.25 -15.22
C ASN A 128 -11.90 1.95 -13.84
N VAL A 129 -10.59 1.71 -13.78
CA VAL A 129 -9.84 1.49 -12.53
C VAL A 129 -9.91 2.72 -11.61
N VAL A 130 -9.68 3.92 -12.17
CA VAL A 130 -9.77 5.18 -11.42
C VAL A 130 -11.20 5.40 -10.91
N ARG A 131 -12.20 5.21 -11.75
CA ARG A 131 -13.61 5.32 -11.35
C ARG A 131 -13.96 4.33 -10.23
N TYR A 132 -13.52 3.09 -10.35
CA TYR A 132 -13.77 2.03 -9.37
C TYR A 132 -13.35 2.44 -7.95
N VAL A 133 -12.15 2.97 -7.78
CA VAL A 133 -11.66 3.38 -6.45
C VAL A 133 -12.33 4.67 -5.99
N SER A 134 -12.59 5.62 -6.89
CA SER A 134 -13.22 6.91 -6.57
C SER A 134 -14.66 6.76 -6.07
N GLU A 135 -15.43 5.85 -6.65
CA GLU A 135 -16.81 5.54 -6.24
C GLU A 135 -16.89 4.89 -4.86
N ARG A 136 -15.79 4.39 -4.33
CA ARG A 136 -15.72 3.73 -3.01
C ARG A 136 -15.24 4.64 -1.90
N ILE A 137 -14.98 5.89 -2.18
CA ILE A 137 -14.66 6.89 -1.14
C ILE A 137 -15.84 6.98 -0.16
N GLY A 138 -15.52 6.93 1.14
CA GLY A 138 -16.51 6.90 2.22
C GLY A 138 -16.97 5.50 2.62
N TYR A 139 -16.56 4.44 1.91
CA TYR A 139 -16.86 3.07 2.35
C TYR A 139 -16.07 2.74 3.61
N ALA A 140 -16.77 2.27 4.64
CA ALA A 140 -16.14 1.76 5.84
C ALA A 140 -15.57 0.36 5.59
N TYR A 141 -14.39 0.11 6.12
CA TYR A 141 -13.82 -1.25 6.13
C TYR A 141 -14.30 -2.03 7.35
N ASP A 142 -14.57 -3.32 7.15
CA ASP A 142 -14.99 -4.23 8.21
C ASP A 142 -13.88 -4.38 9.27
N LEU A 143 -14.20 -3.98 10.50
CA LEU A 143 -13.30 -4.04 11.66
C LEU A 143 -12.85 -5.47 12.01
N LYS A 144 -13.50 -6.51 11.48
CA LYS A 144 -13.08 -7.91 11.68
C LYS A 144 -11.65 -8.16 11.23
N ASN A 145 -11.22 -7.50 10.15
CA ASN A 145 -9.84 -7.60 9.66
C ASN A 145 -8.84 -6.96 10.62
N ILE A 146 -9.26 -5.95 11.40
CA ILE A 146 -8.44 -5.31 12.44
C ILE A 146 -8.23 -6.24 13.62
N ILE A 147 -9.27 -6.97 14.02
CA ILE A 147 -9.21 -7.93 15.13
C ILE A 147 -8.25 -9.08 14.79
N ASP A 148 -8.27 -9.55 13.55
CA ASP A 148 -7.34 -10.59 13.09
C ASP A 148 -5.87 -10.07 13.07
N LEU A 149 -5.65 -8.81 12.69
CA LEU A 149 -4.33 -8.17 12.80
C LEU A 149 -3.90 -7.97 14.27
N MET A 150 -4.83 -7.58 15.15
CA MET A 150 -4.55 -7.44 16.59
C MET A 150 -4.16 -8.76 17.26
N ARG A 151 -4.70 -9.88 16.80
CA ARG A 151 -4.34 -11.22 17.28
C ARG A 151 -2.86 -11.52 17.11
N PHE A 152 -2.20 -10.86 16.17
CA PHE A 152 -0.75 -10.95 15.93
C PHE A 152 0.08 -10.18 16.97
N PHE A 153 -0.48 -9.12 17.55
CA PHE A 153 0.21 -8.30 18.57
C PHE A 153 0.00 -8.85 20.00
N LEU A 154 -0.92 -9.80 20.19
CA LEU A 154 -1.06 -10.44 21.47
C LEU A 154 0.13 -11.40 21.67
N PRO A 155 0.77 -11.40 22.86
CA PRO A 155 1.78 -12.40 23.17
C PRO A 155 1.17 -13.78 22.92
N ASN A 156 1.84 -14.57 22.08
CA ASN A 156 1.38 -15.91 21.73
C ASN A 156 1.05 -16.68 23.00
N PRO A 157 -0.16 -17.18 23.18
CA PRO A 157 -0.44 -18.11 24.26
C PRO A 157 0.56 -19.28 24.14
N PRO A 158 1.03 -19.88 25.21
CA PRO A 158 1.99 -20.99 25.19
C PRO A 158 1.32 -22.24 24.62
N VAL A 159 1.11 -22.26 23.31
CA VAL A 159 0.55 -23.39 22.58
C VAL A 159 1.67 -24.18 21.90
N PRO A 160 1.65 -25.52 21.97
CA PRO A 160 2.62 -26.37 21.30
C PRO A 160 2.72 -26.05 19.79
N ALA A 161 3.95 -26.11 19.22
CA ALA A 161 4.23 -25.75 17.83
C ALA A 161 3.32 -26.46 16.79
N ARG A 162 2.85 -27.67 17.09
CA ARG A 162 1.90 -28.44 16.27
C ARG A 162 0.53 -27.80 16.16
N TRP A 163 0.12 -26.98 17.16
CA TRP A 163 -1.16 -26.30 17.18
C TRP A 163 -1.10 -24.93 16.51
N ARG A 164 0.09 -24.31 16.47
CA ARG A 164 0.31 -23.04 15.79
C ARG A 164 -0.04 -23.12 14.31
N ARG A 165 0.39 -24.20 13.63
CA ARG A 165 0.03 -24.44 12.21
C ARG A 165 -1.48 -24.63 12.02
N ARG A 166 -2.17 -25.28 12.95
CA ARG A 166 -3.63 -25.46 12.88
C ARG A 166 -4.40 -24.17 13.19
N MET A 167 -3.90 -23.34 14.10
CA MET A 167 -4.50 -22.04 14.41
C MET A 167 -4.29 -21.02 13.28
N ILE A 168 -3.19 -21.12 12.56
CA ILE A 168 -2.95 -20.35 11.31
C ILE A 168 -3.92 -20.83 10.22
N ALA A 169 -4.26 -22.11 10.18
CA ALA A 169 -5.19 -22.69 9.20
C ALA A 169 -6.67 -22.54 9.53
N LEU A 170 -7.04 -22.30 10.81
CA LEU A 170 -8.42 -22.15 11.29
C LEU A 170 -8.88 -20.70 11.49
N GLY A 171 -7.94 -19.76 11.62
CA GLY A 171 -8.24 -18.34 11.45
C GLY A 171 -7.99 -18.00 9.99
N SER A 172 -8.88 -17.29 9.32
CA SER A 172 -8.73 -16.81 7.93
C SER A 172 -7.27 -16.39 7.67
N GLY A 173 -6.49 -17.30 7.26
CA GLY A 173 -5.06 -17.57 7.49
C GLY A 173 -4.05 -16.57 6.97
N GLU A 174 -4.34 -15.28 6.80
CA GLU A 174 -3.31 -14.29 6.54
C GLU A 174 -3.60 -12.96 7.25
N PRO A 175 -2.84 -12.65 8.32
CA PRO A 175 -2.89 -11.36 9.01
C PRO A 175 -2.39 -10.19 8.13
N THR A 176 -1.90 -10.49 6.94
CA THR A 176 -1.37 -9.54 5.96
C THR A 176 -2.42 -8.97 5.01
N ARG A 177 -3.70 -9.11 5.29
CA ARG A 177 -4.73 -8.40 4.51
C ARG A 177 -4.53 -6.89 4.65
N ALA A 178 -3.61 -6.38 3.87
CA ALA A 178 -3.38 -4.94 3.77
C ALA A 178 -4.62 -4.35 3.09
N ILE A 179 -5.46 -3.72 3.88
CA ILE A 179 -6.72 -3.10 3.46
C ILE A 179 -6.52 -2.20 2.24
N CYS A 180 -5.43 -1.43 2.23
CA CYS A 180 -5.06 -0.53 1.13
C CYS A 180 -4.81 -1.27 -0.20
N SER A 181 -4.10 -2.39 -0.16
CA SER A 181 -3.77 -3.19 -1.36
C SER A 181 -4.98 -3.91 -1.91
N SER A 182 -5.91 -4.36 -1.05
CA SER A 182 -7.12 -5.08 -1.47
C SER A 182 -8.05 -4.22 -2.31
N LEU A 183 -8.23 -2.95 -1.96
CA LEU A 183 -9.02 -1.99 -2.76
C LEU A 183 -8.44 -1.82 -4.16
N ILE A 184 -7.12 -1.60 -4.21
CA ILE A 184 -6.40 -1.40 -5.48
C ILE A 184 -6.44 -2.68 -6.33
N ALA A 185 -6.26 -3.84 -5.70
CA ALA A 185 -6.35 -5.12 -6.39
C ALA A 185 -7.74 -5.35 -6.99
N GLN A 186 -8.82 -5.07 -6.25
CA GLN A 186 -10.19 -5.15 -6.77
C GLN A 186 -10.40 -4.25 -7.99
N ALA A 187 -9.81 -3.05 -7.98
CA ALA A 187 -9.92 -2.13 -9.10
C ALA A 187 -9.27 -2.71 -10.38
N PHE A 188 -8.08 -3.31 -10.28
CA PHE A 188 -7.43 -3.96 -11.41
C PHE A 188 -8.13 -5.26 -11.82
N GLU A 189 -8.63 -6.04 -10.86
CA GLU A 189 -9.45 -7.24 -11.16
C GLU A 189 -10.73 -6.89 -11.93
N SER A 190 -11.36 -5.74 -11.65
CA SER A 190 -12.59 -5.32 -12.32
C SER A 190 -12.45 -5.14 -13.84
N VAL A 191 -11.23 -4.91 -14.31
CA VAL A 191 -10.89 -4.80 -15.74
C VAL A 191 -10.08 -6.01 -16.24
N GLY A 192 -9.95 -7.06 -15.43
CA GLY A 192 -9.19 -8.26 -15.78
C GLY A 192 -7.67 -8.05 -15.86
N TYR A 193 -7.14 -6.95 -15.28
CA TYR A 193 -5.71 -6.68 -15.32
C TYR A 193 -4.94 -7.49 -14.28
N PRO A 194 -3.90 -8.27 -14.67
CA PRO A 194 -3.15 -9.11 -13.76
C PRO A 194 -2.19 -8.28 -12.89
N ILE A 195 -2.14 -8.62 -11.59
CA ILE A 195 -1.13 -8.05 -10.68
C ILE A 195 -0.01 -9.06 -10.46
N LEU A 196 -0.32 -10.17 -9.81
CA LEU A 196 0.61 -11.26 -9.54
C LEU A 196 -0.15 -12.59 -9.60
N PRO A 197 -0.46 -13.08 -10.81
CA PRO A 197 -1.24 -14.30 -10.99
C PRO A 197 -0.47 -15.54 -10.53
N GLU A 198 -1.20 -16.55 -10.09
CA GLU A 198 -0.65 -17.89 -9.90
C GLU A 198 -0.47 -18.55 -11.26
N VAL A 199 0.75 -18.98 -11.55
CA VAL A 199 1.06 -19.71 -12.78
C VAL A 199 0.90 -21.20 -12.52
N ARG A 200 -0.09 -21.84 -13.15
CA ARG A 200 -0.21 -23.30 -13.17
C ARG A 200 0.23 -23.82 -14.53
N ARG A 201 1.23 -24.67 -14.53
CA ARG A 201 1.63 -25.40 -15.73
C ARG A 201 0.63 -26.52 -15.95
N VAL A 202 -0.07 -26.45 -17.07
CA VAL A 202 -1.11 -27.46 -17.44
C VAL A 202 -0.48 -28.71 -18.01
N ASP A 203 0.69 -28.59 -18.65
CA ASP A 203 1.38 -29.70 -19.27
C ASP A 203 2.89 -29.43 -19.38
N LYS A 204 3.69 -30.48 -19.09
CA LYS A 204 5.15 -30.39 -19.16
C LYS A 204 5.66 -30.28 -20.62
N GLU A 205 4.89 -30.78 -21.57
CA GLU A 205 5.29 -30.84 -22.98
C GLU A 205 4.86 -29.60 -23.79
N SER A 206 3.68 -29.04 -23.50
CA SER A 206 3.09 -27.95 -24.31
C SER A 206 3.55 -26.55 -23.91
N ARG A 207 4.27 -26.37 -22.80
CA ARG A 207 4.61 -25.07 -22.20
C ARG A 207 3.40 -24.13 -22.00
N ARG A 208 2.19 -24.66 -22.00
CA ARG A 208 0.98 -23.88 -21.77
C ARG A 208 0.89 -23.52 -20.29
N GLU A 209 0.89 -22.23 -20.01
CA GLU A 209 0.68 -21.68 -18.68
C GLU A 209 -0.73 -21.11 -18.62
N ILE A 210 -1.49 -21.47 -17.58
CA ILE A 210 -2.76 -20.84 -17.26
C ILE A 210 -2.51 -19.94 -16.06
N LEU A 211 -2.84 -18.67 -16.24
CA LEU A 211 -2.79 -17.67 -15.17
C LEU A 211 -4.09 -17.73 -14.38
N HIS A 212 -4.00 -18.02 -13.09
CA HIS A 212 -5.13 -17.92 -12.17
C HIS A 212 -5.12 -16.59 -11.46
N ILE A 213 -6.25 -15.90 -11.46
CA ILE A 213 -6.43 -14.66 -10.71
C ILE A 213 -6.36 -14.99 -9.21
N ARG A 214 -5.42 -14.37 -8.53
CA ARG A 214 -5.29 -14.46 -7.07
C ARG A 214 -6.37 -13.61 -6.43
N HIS A 215 -7.00 -14.10 -5.35
CA HIS A 215 -8.06 -13.33 -4.68
C HIS A 215 -7.50 -12.00 -4.14
N HIS A 216 -8.21 -10.89 -4.38
CA HIS A 216 -7.78 -9.53 -4.04
C HIS A 216 -7.35 -9.33 -2.58
N SER A 217 -7.97 -10.09 -1.65
CA SER A 217 -7.63 -10.01 -0.22
C SER A 217 -6.22 -10.53 0.13
N LEU A 218 -5.54 -11.20 -0.81
CA LEU A 218 -4.21 -11.77 -0.62
C LEU A 218 -3.09 -10.83 -1.10
N PHE A 219 -3.44 -9.69 -1.71
CA PHE A 219 -2.44 -8.74 -2.18
C PHE A 219 -1.93 -7.83 -1.08
N THR A 220 -0.63 -7.60 -1.10
CA THR A 220 0.10 -6.69 -0.22
C THR A 220 0.74 -5.57 -1.05
N PRO A 221 1.19 -4.46 -0.46
CA PRO A 221 1.89 -3.41 -1.20
C PRO A 221 3.09 -3.94 -1.98
N ARG A 222 3.80 -4.93 -1.46
CA ARG A 222 4.93 -5.58 -2.13
C ARG A 222 4.56 -6.20 -3.47
N ASP A 223 3.35 -6.74 -3.61
CA ASP A 223 2.96 -7.49 -4.80
C ASP A 223 2.94 -6.60 -6.04
N PHE A 224 2.68 -5.30 -5.90
CA PHE A 224 2.80 -4.34 -7.00
C PHE A 224 4.26 -4.06 -7.38
N ASP A 225 5.18 -4.09 -6.40
CA ASP A 225 6.60 -3.86 -6.61
C ASP A 225 7.28 -5.01 -7.35
N VAL A 226 6.90 -6.24 -7.04
CA VAL A 226 7.47 -7.46 -7.64
C VAL A 226 6.68 -7.96 -8.85
N SER A 227 5.56 -7.34 -9.18
CA SER A 227 4.72 -7.72 -10.30
C SER A 227 5.44 -7.56 -11.64
N PRO A 228 5.41 -8.58 -12.51
CA PRO A 228 5.97 -8.46 -13.87
C PRO A 228 5.12 -7.57 -14.79
N PHE A 229 3.93 -7.17 -14.36
CA PHE A 229 3.00 -6.34 -15.14
C PHE A 229 3.03 -4.86 -14.73
N PHE A 230 3.82 -4.51 -13.70
CA PHE A 230 4.00 -3.13 -13.26
C PHE A 230 5.44 -2.69 -13.44
N ALA A 231 5.65 -1.57 -14.12
CA ALA A 231 6.95 -0.93 -14.20
C ALA A 231 7.22 -0.11 -12.93
N VAL A 232 8.40 -0.28 -12.36
CA VAL A 232 8.89 0.60 -11.30
C VAL A 232 9.39 1.91 -11.94
N VAL A 233 8.70 3.00 -11.65
CA VAL A 233 9.01 4.33 -12.19
C VAL A 233 9.80 5.11 -11.16
N LYS A 234 10.98 5.60 -11.55
CA LYS A 234 11.86 6.43 -10.72
C LYS A 234 11.82 7.86 -11.22
N PRO A 235 11.18 8.79 -10.48
CA PRO A 235 10.98 10.18 -10.93
C PRO A 235 12.27 10.86 -11.41
N THR A 236 13.36 10.70 -10.69
CA THR A 236 14.67 11.29 -11.06
C THR A 236 15.17 10.81 -12.43
N ILE A 237 14.91 9.55 -12.81
CA ILE A 237 15.32 8.99 -14.09
C ILE A 237 14.40 9.48 -15.20
N GLU A 238 13.09 9.47 -14.95
CA GLU A 238 12.06 9.91 -15.93
C GLU A 238 12.21 11.40 -16.30
N THR A 239 12.61 12.24 -15.35
CA THR A 239 12.79 13.69 -15.57
C THR A 239 14.15 14.06 -16.12
N GLY A 240 15.04 13.10 -16.28
CA GLY A 240 16.41 13.30 -16.72
C GLY A 240 17.40 13.40 -15.56
N PHE A 241 18.50 12.66 -15.65
CA PHE A 241 19.52 12.56 -14.63
C PHE A 241 20.91 12.68 -15.27
N ASP A 242 21.68 13.70 -14.85
CA ASP A 242 23.07 13.85 -15.21
C ASP A 242 23.96 13.82 -13.96
N TYR A 243 24.67 12.71 -13.75
CA TYR A 243 25.54 12.52 -12.59
C TYR A 243 26.75 13.47 -12.57
N LYS A 244 27.14 14.02 -13.73
CA LYS A 244 28.31 14.95 -13.82
C LYS A 244 27.98 16.32 -13.25
N ASN A 245 26.71 16.70 -13.22
CA ASN A 245 26.23 17.96 -12.68
C ASN A 245 25.84 17.89 -11.19
N MET A 246 26.07 16.73 -10.54
CA MET A 246 25.80 16.59 -9.11
C MET A 246 26.89 17.26 -8.28
N GLN A 247 26.46 18.03 -7.28
CA GLN A 247 27.37 18.56 -6.27
C GLN A 247 27.53 17.53 -5.15
N TRP A 248 28.76 17.12 -4.91
CA TRP A 248 29.12 16.20 -3.85
C TRP A 248 29.70 16.97 -2.67
N ASP A 249 29.13 16.85 -1.50
CA ASP A 249 29.80 17.26 -0.27
C ASP A 249 30.87 16.22 0.06
N ARG A 250 32.12 16.61 -0.04
CA ARG A 250 33.29 15.74 0.22
C ARG A 250 33.64 15.65 1.71
N ARG A 251 32.90 16.33 2.58
CA ARG A 251 33.07 16.14 4.01
C ARG A 251 32.59 14.76 4.43
N PRO A 252 33.35 14.05 5.29
CA PRO A 252 32.86 12.80 5.85
C PRO A 252 31.53 13.04 6.56
N ALA A 253 30.60 12.13 6.39
CA ALA A 253 29.33 12.18 7.14
C ALA A 253 29.66 12.23 8.65
N PRO A 254 28.92 13.02 9.44
CA PRO A 254 29.09 13.00 10.89
C PRO A 254 28.91 11.57 11.39
N GLU A 255 29.84 11.12 12.23
CA GLU A 255 29.73 9.81 12.86
C GLU A 255 28.36 9.72 13.59
N PRO A 256 27.67 8.58 13.49
CA PRO A 256 26.43 8.38 14.24
C PRO A 256 26.73 8.56 15.74
N ASP A 257 25.92 9.40 16.37
CA ASP A 257 26.05 9.71 17.80
C ASP A 257 25.87 8.41 18.60
N ASN A 258 26.97 7.91 19.11
CA ASN A 258 27.06 6.63 19.81
C ASN A 258 26.74 6.79 21.30
N THR A 259 25.87 7.77 21.62
CA THR A 259 25.42 8.00 22.99
C THR A 259 24.07 7.31 23.21
N GLY A 260 24.12 6.12 23.84
CA GLY A 260 22.92 5.54 24.41
C GLY A 260 23.02 4.08 24.71
#